data_3c9ca00b9db3bfca663123f9f5f1e3be
#
_entry.id   3c9ca00b9db3bfca663123f9f5f1e3be
#
_cell.length_a   1.000
_cell.length_b   1.000
_cell.length_c   1.000
_cell.angle_alpha   90.00
_cell.angle_beta   90.00
_cell.angle_gamma   90.00
#
_symmetry.space_group_name_H-M   'P 1'
#
loop_
_entity.id
_entity.type
_entity.pdbx_description
1 polymer ?
#
loop_
_entity_poly.entity_id
_entity_poly.type
_entity_poly.pdbx_seq_one_letter_code
_entity_poly.pdbx_strand_id
1 'polypeptide(L)'
;VREGLVAVVSVKLTDAQFEGQTKGKLGNTDMGQMVSQMIYEKLMTFFEENPAVIKAIYAKALDAARAREAARRARDLARRKSALEGNSLPGKLADCTDRNPENTEIYIVEGDSAGGSAKEGRDRTFQAILPLWGKMLNVEKSRLDKVIGNEKLMPVVTALGTGIGDEFDITKLRYHKVVIMADADVDGAHIRTLMLTFFFRYMRPLIDSGYIYIAQPPLFKVSKGKKVKYAFSDEERDEFIAEFGGNCDVQRYKGLGEMDPQQLWDCLLYTSDA
;
A
#
# COMPACT_ATOMS: atom_id res chain seq x y z
N VAL A 1 31.37 6.62 6.21
CA VAL A 1 32.84 6.59 6.17
C VAL A 1 33.45 7.98 5.98
N ARG A 2 32.79 8.91 5.24
CA ARG A 2 33.35 10.25 5.00
C ARG A 2 33.26 11.20 6.19
N GLU A 3 32.46 10.91 7.18
CA GLU A 3 32.29 11.77 8.35
C GLU A 3 33.51 11.73 9.25
N GLY A 4 34.10 12.90 9.53
CA GLY A 4 35.33 13.03 10.27
C GLY A 4 36.61 12.88 9.44
N LEU A 5 36.52 12.63 8.12
CA LEU A 5 37.68 12.61 7.23
C LEU A 5 37.98 14.03 6.73
N VAL A 6 39.20 14.51 6.98
CA VAL A 6 39.79 15.69 6.37
C VAL A 6 41.00 15.25 5.59
N ALA A 7 41.00 15.51 4.29
CA ALA A 7 42.11 15.10 3.43
C ALA A 7 42.43 16.21 2.44
N VAL A 8 43.72 16.39 2.16
CA VAL A 8 44.24 17.29 1.11
C VAL A 8 45.09 16.45 0.16
N VAL A 9 44.76 16.50 -1.11
CA VAL A 9 45.49 15.83 -2.18
C VAL A 9 46.23 16.88 -3.00
N SER A 10 47.54 16.80 -3.08
CA SER A 10 48.38 17.67 -3.90
C SER A 10 49.09 16.84 -4.95
N VAL A 11 48.93 17.23 -6.20
CA VAL A 11 49.52 16.55 -7.36
C VAL A 11 50.33 17.55 -8.18
N LYS A 12 51.53 17.17 -8.60
CA LYS A 12 52.35 17.94 -9.52
C LYS A 12 52.36 17.27 -10.89
N LEU A 13 51.93 17.99 -11.89
CA LEU A 13 51.86 17.54 -13.30
C LEU A 13 52.77 18.38 -14.17
N THR A 14 53.42 17.76 -15.13
CA THR A 14 54.22 18.46 -16.17
C THR A 14 53.32 19.24 -17.12
N ASP A 15 52.13 18.69 -17.46
CA ASP A 15 51.11 19.31 -18.29
C ASP A 15 49.76 19.18 -17.65
N ALA A 16 49.34 20.20 -16.92
CA ALA A 16 48.05 20.22 -16.23
C ALA A 16 46.96 20.80 -17.13
N GLN A 17 46.03 19.97 -17.54
CA GLN A 17 44.86 20.38 -18.34
C GLN A 17 43.68 20.70 -17.39
N PHE A 18 43.00 21.82 -17.63
CA PHE A 18 41.87 22.24 -16.81
C PHE A 18 40.59 22.41 -17.64
N GLU A 19 39.49 22.04 -17.10
CA GLU A 19 38.16 22.36 -17.66
C GLU A 19 37.78 23.79 -17.25
N GLY A 20 37.58 24.64 -18.27
CA GLY A 20 37.15 26.03 -18.10
C GLY A 20 38.24 27.01 -17.69
N GLN A 21 37.97 28.32 -17.90
CA GLN A 21 38.89 29.42 -17.67
C GLN A 21 39.27 29.62 -16.21
N THR A 22 38.40 29.18 -15.27
CA THR A 22 38.62 29.33 -13.83
C THR A 22 39.55 28.28 -13.23
N LYS A 23 40.01 27.32 -14.02
CA LYS A 23 40.89 26.20 -13.58
C LYS A 23 40.36 25.43 -12.36
N GLY A 24 39.03 25.40 -12.17
CA GLY A 24 38.40 24.80 -10.99
C GLY A 24 38.34 23.27 -11.02
N LYS A 25 38.50 22.65 -12.19
CA LYS A 25 38.47 21.21 -12.38
C LYS A 25 39.61 20.73 -13.28
N LEU A 26 40.36 19.74 -12.78
CA LEU A 26 41.42 19.10 -13.52
C LEU A 26 40.83 18.17 -14.59
N GLY A 27 41.26 18.34 -15.86
CA GLY A 27 40.79 17.56 -17.00
C GLY A 27 41.62 16.28 -17.28
N ASN A 28 42.76 16.10 -16.61
CA ASN A 28 43.56 14.88 -16.72
C ASN A 28 42.85 13.68 -16.09
N THR A 29 42.15 12.88 -16.89
CA THR A 29 41.27 11.79 -16.42
C THR A 29 41.98 10.63 -15.77
N ASP A 30 43.23 10.36 -16.16
CA ASP A 30 44.12 9.32 -15.64
C ASP A 30 44.58 9.60 -14.20
N MET A 31 44.66 10.86 -13.79
CA MET A 31 45.12 11.26 -12.46
C MET A 31 44.23 10.69 -11.33
N GLY A 32 42.93 10.66 -11.56
CA GLY A 32 41.98 10.09 -10.59
C GLY A 32 42.27 8.62 -10.27
N GLN A 33 42.59 7.84 -11.29
CA GLN A 33 42.94 6.42 -11.12
C GLN A 33 44.28 6.23 -10.43
N MET A 34 45.30 6.95 -10.86
CA MET A 34 46.65 6.88 -10.29
C MET A 34 46.66 7.27 -8.80
N VAL A 35 46.00 8.36 -8.43
CA VAL A 35 45.86 8.81 -7.04
C VAL A 35 45.08 7.79 -6.22
N SER A 36 43.98 7.27 -6.74
CA SER A 36 43.16 6.25 -6.03
C SER A 36 43.93 4.99 -5.77
N GLN A 37 44.70 4.50 -6.76
CA GLN A 37 45.52 3.29 -6.60
C GLN A 37 46.63 3.51 -5.58
N MET A 38 47.37 4.61 -5.68
CA MET A 38 48.45 4.92 -4.73
C MET A 38 47.94 5.06 -3.29
N ILE A 39 46.82 5.78 -3.11
CA ILE A 39 46.23 5.97 -1.79
C ILE A 39 45.75 4.60 -1.22
N TYR A 40 45.09 3.79 -2.05
CA TYR A 40 44.63 2.47 -1.65
C TYR A 40 45.76 1.60 -1.15
N GLU A 41 46.87 1.46 -1.92
CA GLU A 41 48.04 0.65 -1.54
C GLU A 41 48.66 1.14 -0.24
N LYS A 42 48.87 2.45 -0.10
CA LYS A 42 49.48 3.06 1.06
C LYS A 42 48.60 2.97 2.31
N LEU A 43 47.28 3.17 2.17
CA LEU A 43 46.37 3.03 3.29
C LEU A 43 46.18 1.59 3.74
N MET A 44 46.16 0.62 2.81
CA MET A 44 46.10 -0.79 3.17
C MET A 44 47.30 -1.19 4.02
N THR A 45 48.51 -0.88 3.58
CA THR A 45 49.74 -1.14 4.36
C THR A 45 49.69 -0.45 5.73
N PHE A 46 49.32 0.83 5.77
CA PHE A 46 49.22 1.58 7.02
C PHE A 46 48.18 0.95 7.99
N PHE A 47 47.06 0.49 7.50
CA PHE A 47 46.00 -0.12 8.34
C PHE A 47 46.40 -1.50 8.83
N GLU A 48 47.16 -2.27 8.07
CA GLU A 48 47.74 -3.56 8.51
C GLU A 48 48.74 -3.36 9.63
N GLU A 49 49.55 -2.32 9.52
CA GLU A 49 50.53 -1.95 10.57
C GLU A 49 49.89 -1.31 11.80
N ASN A 50 48.70 -0.67 11.63
CA ASN A 50 48.03 0.10 12.67
C ASN A 50 46.57 -0.34 12.89
N PRO A 51 46.31 -1.58 13.40
CA PRO A 51 44.96 -2.12 13.56
C PRO A 51 44.07 -1.33 14.53
N ALA A 52 44.65 -0.60 15.47
CA ALA A 52 43.90 0.25 16.40
C ALA A 52 43.27 1.45 15.68
N VAL A 53 43.95 2.00 14.69
CA VAL A 53 43.46 3.15 13.89
C VAL A 53 42.27 2.72 13.05
N ILE A 54 42.34 1.57 12.37
CA ILE A 54 41.22 1.07 11.55
C ILE A 54 39.98 0.77 12.40
N LYS A 55 40.18 0.21 13.62
CA LYS A 55 39.08 -0.03 14.58
C LYS A 55 38.40 1.28 14.98
N ALA A 56 39.19 2.33 15.27
CA ALA A 56 38.64 3.65 15.61
C ALA A 56 37.86 4.27 14.45
N ILE A 57 38.37 4.20 13.22
CA ILE A 57 37.69 4.67 12.02
C ILE A 57 36.40 3.90 11.78
N TYR A 58 36.43 2.58 11.91
CA TYR A 58 35.24 1.73 11.75
C TYR A 58 34.17 2.03 12.79
N ALA A 59 34.54 2.18 14.07
CA ALA A 59 33.62 2.56 15.13
C ALA A 59 32.94 3.90 14.83
N LYS A 60 33.71 4.91 14.45
CA LYS A 60 33.18 6.24 14.06
C LYS A 60 32.22 6.15 12.87
N ALA A 61 32.58 5.39 11.84
CA ALA A 61 31.71 5.19 10.67
C ALA A 61 30.40 4.48 11.03
N LEU A 62 30.46 3.50 11.94
CA LEU A 62 29.29 2.77 12.42
C LEU A 62 28.35 3.68 13.23
N ASP A 63 28.91 4.48 14.14
CA ASP A 63 28.14 5.43 14.95
C ASP A 63 27.47 6.49 14.07
N ALA A 64 28.15 7.02 13.07
CA ALA A 64 27.59 7.93 12.10
C ALA A 64 26.48 7.29 11.24
N ALA A 65 26.61 6.01 10.89
CA ALA A 65 25.56 5.26 10.19
C ALA A 65 24.32 5.08 11.07
N ARG A 66 24.51 4.70 12.35
CA ARG A 66 23.42 4.56 13.33
C ARG A 66 22.71 5.89 13.58
N ALA A 67 23.45 6.98 13.73
CA ALA A 67 22.89 8.32 13.93
C ALA A 67 22.02 8.76 12.72
N ARG A 68 22.49 8.51 11.49
CA ARG A 68 21.71 8.81 10.28
C ARG A 68 20.46 7.95 10.16
N GLU A 69 20.54 6.67 10.53
CA GLU A 69 19.38 5.79 10.53
C GLU A 69 18.35 6.22 11.58
N ALA A 70 18.80 6.57 12.79
CA ALA A 70 17.93 7.09 13.85
C ALA A 70 17.27 8.42 13.45
N ALA A 71 18.01 9.35 12.83
CA ALA A 71 17.48 10.61 12.31
C ALA A 71 16.48 10.40 11.17
N ARG A 72 16.69 9.39 10.33
CA ARG A 72 15.73 9.00 9.29
C ARG A 72 14.46 8.44 9.91
N ARG A 73 14.60 7.51 10.87
CA ARG A 73 13.45 6.94 11.60
C ARG A 73 12.65 8.02 12.32
N ALA A 74 13.31 8.97 12.99
CA ALA A 74 12.65 10.09 13.67
C ALA A 74 11.88 11.00 12.69
N ARG A 75 12.47 11.29 11.53
CA ARG A 75 11.78 12.06 10.45
C ARG A 75 10.59 11.31 9.87
N ASP A 76 10.74 9.99 9.67
CA ASP A 76 9.66 9.16 9.17
C ASP A 76 8.52 9.05 10.21
N LEU A 77 8.85 8.96 11.50
CA LEU A 77 7.87 9.02 12.60
C LEU A 77 7.15 10.37 12.68
N ALA A 78 7.88 11.48 12.54
CA ALA A 78 7.28 12.83 12.55
C ALA A 78 6.35 13.03 11.33
N ARG A 79 6.75 12.55 10.14
CA ARG A 79 5.88 12.53 8.96
C ARG A 79 4.64 11.65 9.15
N ARG A 80 4.78 10.53 9.86
CA ARG A 80 3.66 9.62 10.19
C ARG A 80 2.66 10.30 11.11
N LYS A 81 3.11 10.92 12.21
CA LYS A 81 2.24 11.70 13.08
C LYS A 81 1.48 12.79 12.31
N SER A 82 2.17 13.55 11.49
CA SER A 82 1.56 14.58 10.64
C SER A 82 0.57 14.02 9.60
N ALA A 83 0.81 12.83 9.04
CA ALA A 83 -0.11 12.19 8.10
C ALA A 83 -1.33 11.53 8.79
N LEU A 84 -1.16 11.06 10.03
CA LEU A 84 -2.24 10.47 10.84
C LEU A 84 -3.02 11.55 11.62
N GLU A 85 -2.37 12.64 12.02
CA GLU A 85 -2.99 13.80 12.72
C GLU A 85 -3.63 14.80 11.74
N GLY A 86 -3.26 14.77 10.46
CA GLY A 86 -3.96 15.52 9.41
C GLY A 86 -5.35 14.91 9.20
N ASN A 87 -6.40 15.59 9.66
CA ASN A 87 -7.83 15.26 9.46
C ASN A 87 -8.26 15.20 7.98
N SER A 88 -7.33 15.02 7.05
CA SER A 88 -7.61 14.89 5.63
C SER A 88 -7.83 13.42 5.29
N LEU A 89 -9.09 13.07 5.08
CA LEU A 89 -9.47 11.76 4.56
C LEU A 89 -8.85 11.52 3.17
N PRO A 90 -8.61 10.25 2.77
CA PRO A 90 -8.08 9.95 1.44
C PRO A 90 -8.93 10.58 0.35
N GLY A 91 -8.32 11.27 -0.61
CA GLY A 91 -9.04 11.98 -1.68
C GLY A 91 -9.94 11.09 -2.55
N LYS A 92 -9.72 9.77 -2.56
CA LYS A 92 -10.57 8.79 -3.24
C LYS A 92 -11.71 8.24 -2.37
N LEU A 93 -11.71 8.48 -1.06
CA LEU A 93 -12.77 8.02 -0.18
C LEU A 93 -14.06 8.81 -0.44
N ALA A 94 -15.13 8.09 -0.79
CA ALA A 94 -16.47 8.63 -0.73
C ALA A 94 -17.08 8.26 0.63
N ASP A 95 -16.94 9.15 1.60
CA ASP A 95 -17.39 8.93 2.99
C ASP A 95 -18.92 8.95 3.11
N CYS A 96 -19.44 8.41 4.21
CA CYS A 96 -20.85 8.47 4.58
C CYS A 96 -21.12 9.66 5.54
N THR A 97 -22.40 9.99 5.72
CA THR A 97 -22.81 11.12 6.55
C THR A 97 -23.01 10.77 8.02
N ASP A 98 -23.43 9.54 8.32
CA ASP A 98 -23.51 9.05 9.70
C ASP A 98 -22.10 8.94 10.29
N ARG A 99 -21.98 9.30 11.56
CA ARG A 99 -20.70 9.29 12.32
C ARG A 99 -20.68 8.23 13.41
N ASN A 100 -21.79 7.51 13.62
CA ASN A 100 -21.83 6.39 14.54
C ASN A 100 -21.21 5.14 13.86
N PRO A 101 -20.07 4.64 14.34
CA PRO A 101 -19.41 3.48 13.73
C PRO A 101 -20.28 2.22 13.67
N GLU A 102 -21.19 2.06 14.63
CA GLU A 102 -22.08 0.89 14.71
C GLU A 102 -23.06 0.81 13.52
N ASN A 103 -23.42 1.97 12.97
CA ASN A 103 -24.36 2.06 11.86
C ASN A 103 -23.67 2.10 10.51
N THR A 104 -22.33 2.25 10.49
CA THR A 104 -21.60 2.58 9.26
C THR A 104 -20.75 1.43 8.75
N GLU A 105 -20.61 1.36 7.46
CA GLU A 105 -19.84 0.38 6.74
C GLU A 105 -18.97 1.00 5.66
N ILE A 106 -17.77 0.43 5.44
CA ILE A 106 -16.87 0.84 4.37
C ILE A 106 -16.62 -0.32 3.42
N TYR A 107 -16.78 -0.07 2.14
CA TYR A 107 -16.45 -1.00 1.06
C TYR A 107 -15.09 -0.63 0.47
N ILE A 108 -14.15 -1.55 0.58
CA ILE A 108 -12.83 -1.45 -0.04
C ILE A 108 -12.93 -2.17 -1.39
N VAL A 109 -13.02 -1.39 -2.47
CA VAL A 109 -13.42 -1.87 -3.80
C VAL A 109 -12.22 -1.99 -4.71
N GLU A 110 -12.11 -3.10 -5.44
CA GLU A 110 -11.09 -3.27 -6.47
C GLU A 110 -11.39 -2.40 -7.69
N GLY A 111 -10.45 -1.48 -7.97
CA GLY A 111 -10.47 -0.65 -9.18
C GLY A 111 -11.38 0.57 -9.13
N ASP A 112 -11.05 1.54 -9.98
CA ASP A 112 -11.79 2.81 -10.07
C ASP A 112 -13.14 2.64 -10.78
N SER A 113 -13.28 1.68 -11.71
CA SER A 113 -14.53 1.42 -12.46
C SER A 113 -15.62 0.92 -11.52
N ALA A 114 -15.37 -0.20 -10.82
CA ALA A 114 -16.30 -0.75 -9.85
C ALA A 114 -16.55 0.23 -8.69
N GLY A 115 -15.49 0.96 -8.27
CA GLY A 115 -15.60 2.03 -7.29
C GLY A 115 -16.53 3.17 -7.72
N GLY A 116 -16.58 3.50 -9.01
CA GLY A 116 -17.51 4.48 -9.61
C GLY A 116 -18.95 4.02 -9.46
N SER A 117 -19.28 2.84 -9.99
CA SER A 117 -20.63 2.25 -9.90
C SER A 117 -21.08 2.07 -8.43
N ALA A 118 -20.18 1.64 -7.54
CA ALA A 118 -20.47 1.50 -6.11
C ALA A 118 -20.76 2.86 -5.44
N LYS A 119 -20.05 3.92 -5.81
CA LYS A 119 -20.34 5.28 -5.31
C LYS A 119 -21.71 5.81 -5.74
N GLU A 120 -22.15 5.44 -6.93
CA GLU A 120 -23.47 5.82 -7.43
C GLU A 120 -24.59 4.99 -6.78
N GLY A 121 -24.38 3.68 -6.61
CA GLY A 121 -25.37 2.75 -6.10
C GLY A 121 -25.55 2.73 -4.59
N ARG A 122 -24.58 3.22 -3.80
CA ARG A 122 -24.56 3.14 -2.34
C ARG A 122 -25.62 4.00 -1.63
N ASP A 123 -25.99 3.64 -0.43
CA ASP A 123 -26.63 4.57 0.50
C ASP A 123 -25.57 5.49 1.15
N ARG A 124 -25.64 6.77 0.82
CA ARG A 124 -24.68 7.79 1.29
C ARG A 124 -24.80 8.09 2.77
N THR A 125 -25.87 7.64 3.42
CA THR A 125 -26.07 7.87 4.85
C THR A 125 -25.09 7.07 5.68
N PHE A 126 -24.92 5.78 5.38
CA PHE A 126 -24.14 4.86 6.21
C PHE A 126 -23.05 4.08 5.45
N GLN A 127 -23.03 4.11 4.10
CA GLN A 127 -22.05 3.39 3.29
C GLN A 127 -20.95 4.31 2.78
N ALA A 128 -19.69 3.96 3.05
CA ALA A 128 -18.51 4.60 2.49
C ALA A 128 -17.85 3.70 1.44
N ILE A 129 -17.29 4.28 0.37
CA ILE A 129 -16.59 3.57 -0.70
C ILE A 129 -15.15 4.07 -0.80
N LEU A 130 -14.21 3.14 -0.73
CA LEU A 130 -12.78 3.37 -0.94
C LEU A 130 -12.26 2.53 -2.11
N PRO A 131 -12.11 3.08 -3.31
CA PRO A 131 -11.50 2.36 -4.42
C PRO A 131 -10.00 2.16 -4.18
N LEU A 132 -9.52 0.95 -4.42
CA LEU A 132 -8.11 0.61 -4.46
C LEU A 132 -7.65 0.47 -5.92
N TRP A 133 -6.41 0.84 -6.20
CA TRP A 133 -5.84 0.74 -7.54
C TRP A 133 -4.67 -0.24 -7.59
N GLY A 134 -4.82 -1.26 -8.42
CA GLY A 134 -3.79 -2.26 -8.69
C GLY A 134 -3.43 -3.14 -7.50
N LYS A 135 -2.49 -4.04 -7.68
CA LYS A 135 -2.09 -5.03 -6.68
C LYS A 135 -1.46 -4.36 -5.45
N MET A 136 -1.85 -4.83 -4.29
CA MET A 136 -1.35 -4.34 -3.01
C MET A 136 0.00 -4.96 -2.68
N LEU A 137 0.72 -4.32 -1.75
CA LEU A 137 1.95 -4.84 -1.20
C LEU A 137 1.68 -6.13 -0.40
N ASN A 138 2.47 -7.18 -0.65
CA ASN A 138 2.48 -8.34 0.23
C ASN A 138 3.23 -8.00 1.52
N VAL A 139 2.48 -7.73 2.58
CA VAL A 139 3.03 -7.30 3.87
C VAL A 139 3.78 -8.40 4.61
N GLU A 140 3.50 -9.67 4.31
CA GLU A 140 4.22 -10.82 4.89
C GLU A 140 5.70 -10.81 4.50
N LYS A 141 6.00 -10.39 3.28
CA LYS A 141 7.35 -10.31 2.73
C LYS A 141 7.98 -8.92 2.86
N SER A 142 7.32 -7.99 3.57
CA SER A 142 7.72 -6.58 3.60
C SER A 142 7.98 -6.10 5.01
N ARG A 143 8.99 -5.25 5.17
CA ARG A 143 9.29 -4.60 6.45
C ARG A 143 8.22 -3.53 6.73
N LEU A 144 7.97 -3.25 8.02
CA LEU A 144 6.96 -2.30 8.48
C LEU A 144 7.16 -0.89 7.89
N ASP A 145 8.41 -0.44 7.69
CA ASP A 145 8.71 0.85 7.08
C ASP A 145 8.19 0.96 5.64
N LYS A 146 8.22 -0.13 4.87
CA LYS A 146 7.63 -0.19 3.53
C LYS A 146 6.11 -0.25 3.54
N VAL A 147 5.53 -0.92 4.54
CA VAL A 147 4.07 -1.01 4.70
C VAL A 147 3.49 0.38 4.98
N ILE A 148 4.09 1.12 5.92
CA ILE A 148 3.64 2.47 6.31
C ILE A 148 3.93 3.52 5.23
N GLY A 149 4.96 3.32 4.40
CA GLY A 149 5.23 4.16 3.23
C GLY A 149 4.41 3.80 1.98
N ASN A 150 3.52 2.81 2.07
CA ASN A 150 2.80 2.32 0.89
C ASN A 150 1.56 3.17 0.59
N GLU A 151 1.55 3.79 -0.58
CA GLU A 151 0.48 4.70 -1.04
C GLU A 151 -0.89 4.02 -1.20
N LYS A 152 -0.94 2.68 -1.28
CA LYS A 152 -2.19 1.91 -1.42
C LYS A 152 -2.75 1.46 -0.08
N LEU A 153 -1.88 1.17 0.90
CA LEU A 153 -2.29 0.72 2.23
C LEU A 153 -2.65 1.89 3.15
N MET A 154 -1.90 2.99 3.07
CA MET A 154 -2.14 4.15 3.93
C MET A 154 -3.54 4.77 3.79
N PRO A 155 -4.15 4.87 2.60
CA PRO A 155 -5.55 5.29 2.48
C PRO A 155 -6.53 4.42 3.27
N VAL A 156 -6.30 3.11 3.35
CA VAL A 156 -7.13 2.20 4.17
C VAL A 156 -6.96 2.51 5.65
N VAL A 157 -5.71 2.63 6.14
CA VAL A 157 -5.42 2.99 7.54
C VAL A 157 -6.07 4.32 7.93
N THR A 158 -5.92 5.34 7.07
CA THR A 158 -6.48 6.68 7.30
C THR A 158 -8.00 6.68 7.27
N ALA A 159 -8.62 5.93 6.34
CA ALA A 159 -10.07 5.80 6.26
C ALA A 159 -10.66 5.14 7.51
N LEU A 160 -10.02 4.08 8.03
CA LEU A 160 -10.46 3.37 9.23
C LEU A 160 -10.23 4.19 10.51
N GLY A 161 -9.19 5.02 10.57
CA GLY A 161 -8.89 5.90 11.70
C GLY A 161 -8.18 5.23 12.88
N THR A 162 -7.94 3.92 12.82
CA THR A 162 -7.44 3.10 13.95
C THR A 162 -5.92 3.18 14.18
N GLY A 163 -5.16 3.73 13.22
CA GLY A 163 -3.71 3.54 13.23
C GLY A 163 -3.31 2.11 12.79
N ILE A 164 -2.05 1.74 13.01
CA ILE A 164 -1.46 0.47 12.54
C ILE A 164 -0.37 -0.03 13.50
N GLY A 165 -0.26 -1.36 13.70
CA GLY A 165 0.76 -1.99 14.53
C GLY A 165 0.66 -1.57 16.00
N ASP A 166 1.74 -1.06 16.58
CA ASP A 166 1.78 -0.64 17.99
C ASP A 166 0.91 0.60 18.30
N GLU A 167 0.54 1.37 17.28
CA GLU A 167 -0.33 2.55 17.40
C GLU A 167 -1.81 2.21 17.12
N PHE A 168 -2.14 0.94 16.90
CA PHE A 168 -3.50 0.51 16.60
C PHE A 168 -4.42 0.68 17.82
N ASP A 169 -5.53 1.38 17.60
CA ASP A 169 -6.55 1.65 18.61
C ASP A 169 -7.94 1.39 18.01
N ILE A 170 -8.58 0.27 18.40
CA ILE A 170 -9.88 -0.15 17.89
C ILE A 170 -11.00 0.84 18.25
N THR A 171 -10.85 1.60 19.35
CA THR A 171 -11.87 2.57 19.80
C THR A 171 -12.02 3.75 18.82
N LYS A 172 -11.04 3.95 17.96
CA LYS A 172 -11.05 4.98 16.90
C LYS A 172 -11.61 4.49 15.57
N LEU A 173 -12.06 3.23 15.51
CA LEU A 173 -12.63 2.66 14.29
C LEU A 173 -13.86 3.46 13.85
N ARG A 174 -13.86 3.84 12.58
CA ARG A 174 -14.93 4.69 12.00
C ARG A 174 -16.08 3.91 11.39
N TYR A 175 -15.90 2.61 11.14
CA TYR A 175 -16.89 1.74 10.50
C TYR A 175 -16.84 0.35 11.14
N HIS A 176 -17.96 -0.13 11.68
CA HIS A 176 -18.00 -1.46 12.29
C HIS A 176 -18.21 -2.59 11.27
N LYS A 177 -18.41 -2.27 10.00
CA LYS A 177 -18.35 -3.24 8.91
C LYS A 177 -17.32 -2.77 7.87
N VAL A 178 -16.27 -3.56 7.69
CA VAL A 178 -15.20 -3.33 6.70
C VAL A 178 -15.29 -4.43 5.65
N VAL A 179 -15.86 -4.12 4.50
CA VAL A 179 -16.18 -5.09 3.45
C VAL A 179 -15.13 -5.05 2.35
N ILE A 180 -14.44 -6.15 2.12
CA ILE A 180 -13.52 -6.32 0.99
C ILE A 180 -14.34 -6.75 -0.23
N MET A 181 -14.39 -5.92 -1.27
CA MET A 181 -15.14 -6.16 -2.49
C MET A 181 -14.20 -6.22 -3.69
N ALA A 182 -13.92 -7.43 -4.14
CA ALA A 182 -13.01 -7.72 -5.25
C ALA A 182 -13.69 -8.65 -6.26
N ASP A 183 -13.23 -8.62 -7.49
CA ASP A 183 -13.73 -9.44 -8.58
C ASP A 183 -13.74 -10.95 -8.25
N ALA A 184 -14.66 -11.71 -8.87
CA ALA A 184 -14.77 -13.16 -8.68
C ALA A 184 -13.75 -13.95 -9.52
N ASP A 185 -12.58 -13.38 -9.77
CA ASP A 185 -11.52 -13.98 -10.56
C ASP A 185 -10.25 -14.25 -9.72
N VAL A 186 -9.19 -14.73 -10.37
CA VAL A 186 -7.90 -15.07 -9.72
C VAL A 186 -7.21 -13.82 -9.15
N ASP A 187 -7.29 -12.69 -9.83
CA ASP A 187 -6.68 -11.45 -9.38
C ASP A 187 -7.43 -10.89 -8.17
N GLY A 188 -8.76 -10.90 -8.17
CA GLY A 188 -9.58 -10.52 -7.02
C GLY A 188 -9.36 -11.45 -5.81
N ALA A 189 -9.22 -12.77 -6.03
CA ALA A 189 -8.84 -13.71 -4.97
C ALA A 189 -7.48 -13.35 -4.35
N HIS A 190 -6.52 -12.96 -5.18
CA HIS A 190 -5.21 -12.52 -4.72
C HIS A 190 -5.28 -11.20 -3.92
N ILE A 191 -6.06 -10.23 -4.36
CA ILE A 191 -6.27 -8.95 -3.65
C ILE A 191 -6.94 -9.22 -2.29
N ARG A 192 -7.98 -10.05 -2.22
CA ARG A 192 -8.60 -10.48 -0.95
C ARG A 192 -7.58 -11.07 0.01
N THR A 193 -6.73 -11.98 -0.48
CA THR A 193 -5.68 -12.61 0.33
C THR A 193 -4.68 -11.57 0.87
N LEU A 194 -4.23 -10.63 0.04
CA LEU A 194 -3.32 -9.58 0.47
C LEU A 194 -3.94 -8.65 1.52
N MET A 195 -5.22 -8.27 1.35
CA MET A 195 -5.97 -7.45 2.30
C MET A 195 -6.15 -8.18 3.64
N LEU A 196 -6.57 -9.44 3.61
CA LEU A 196 -6.72 -10.25 4.82
C LEU A 196 -5.39 -10.42 5.54
N THR A 197 -4.28 -10.64 4.80
CA THR A 197 -2.93 -10.70 5.37
C THR A 197 -2.55 -9.38 6.04
N PHE A 198 -2.90 -8.25 5.43
CA PHE A 198 -2.67 -6.94 6.01
C PHE A 198 -3.44 -6.74 7.32
N PHE A 199 -4.74 -7.01 7.34
CA PHE A 199 -5.56 -6.92 8.55
C PHE A 199 -5.08 -7.88 9.63
N PHE A 200 -4.77 -9.12 9.27
CA PHE A 200 -4.26 -10.13 10.20
C PHE A 200 -2.95 -9.71 10.88
N ARG A 201 -2.02 -9.12 10.14
CA ARG A 201 -0.69 -8.77 10.65
C ARG A 201 -0.66 -7.46 11.43
N TYR A 202 -1.49 -6.51 11.06
CA TYR A 202 -1.37 -5.15 11.57
C TYR A 202 -2.62 -4.60 12.26
N MET A 203 -3.77 -5.24 12.08
CA MET A 203 -5.06 -4.83 12.63
C MET A 203 -5.88 -6.04 13.11
N ARG A 204 -5.20 -7.02 13.71
CA ARG A 204 -5.77 -8.28 14.16
C ARG A 204 -7.08 -8.13 14.95
N PRO A 205 -7.23 -7.16 15.88
CA PRO A 205 -8.48 -7.00 16.64
C PRO A 205 -9.70 -6.75 15.76
N LEU A 206 -9.58 -6.21 14.54
CA LEU A 206 -10.73 -6.05 13.63
C LEU A 206 -11.28 -7.40 13.16
N ILE A 207 -10.40 -8.39 12.96
CA ILE A 207 -10.80 -9.75 12.59
C ILE A 207 -11.43 -10.45 13.81
N ASP A 208 -10.76 -10.38 14.95
CA ASP A 208 -11.20 -11.05 16.18
C ASP A 208 -12.54 -10.49 16.70
N SER A 209 -12.85 -9.23 16.43
CA SER A 209 -14.13 -8.57 16.74
C SER A 209 -15.21 -8.76 15.66
N GLY A 210 -14.90 -9.45 14.54
CA GLY A 210 -15.86 -9.72 13.48
C GLY A 210 -16.22 -8.52 12.60
N TYR A 211 -15.37 -7.50 12.51
CA TYR A 211 -15.62 -6.30 11.69
C TYR A 211 -15.18 -6.44 10.22
N ILE A 212 -14.48 -7.53 9.87
CA ILE A 212 -14.00 -7.76 8.49
C ILE A 212 -14.94 -8.71 7.76
N TYR A 213 -15.44 -8.27 6.60
CA TYR A 213 -16.36 -9.00 5.74
C TYR A 213 -15.76 -9.14 4.35
N ILE A 214 -16.23 -10.15 3.62
CA ILE A 214 -15.86 -10.39 2.22
C ILE A 214 -17.15 -10.38 1.40
N ALA A 215 -17.28 -9.44 0.47
CA ALA A 215 -18.36 -9.45 -0.48
C ALA A 215 -18.17 -10.60 -1.50
N GLN A 216 -19.24 -11.32 -1.78
CA GLN A 216 -19.28 -12.37 -2.79
C GLN A 216 -20.10 -11.88 -3.99
N PRO A 217 -19.46 -11.42 -5.07
CA PRO A 217 -20.19 -11.01 -6.27
C PRO A 217 -20.80 -12.22 -6.97
N PRO A 218 -21.98 -12.07 -7.59
CA PRO A 218 -22.58 -13.12 -8.37
C PRO A 218 -21.73 -13.42 -9.63
N LEU A 219 -21.74 -14.68 -10.05
CA LEU A 219 -21.07 -15.10 -11.30
C LEU A 219 -21.97 -14.90 -12.52
N PHE A 220 -23.29 -15.02 -12.34
CA PHE A 220 -24.26 -14.94 -13.42
C PHE A 220 -25.48 -14.12 -13.05
N LYS A 221 -26.03 -13.46 -14.06
CA LYS A 221 -27.37 -12.90 -14.07
C LYS A 221 -28.23 -13.71 -15.02
N VAL A 222 -29.33 -14.26 -14.51
CA VAL A 222 -30.33 -15.00 -15.28
C VAL A 222 -31.60 -14.16 -15.36
N SER A 223 -32.09 -13.85 -16.56
CA SER A 223 -33.26 -12.96 -16.72
C SER A 223 -34.26 -13.49 -17.74
N LYS A 224 -35.55 -13.26 -17.43
CA LYS A 224 -36.67 -13.55 -18.31
C LYS A 224 -37.72 -12.46 -18.20
N GLY A 225 -37.77 -11.59 -19.21
CA GLY A 225 -38.62 -10.40 -19.19
C GLY A 225 -38.25 -9.46 -18.06
N LYS A 226 -39.13 -9.25 -17.08
CA LYS A 226 -38.89 -8.40 -15.90
C LYS A 226 -38.28 -9.14 -14.70
N LYS A 227 -38.22 -10.46 -14.76
CA LYS A 227 -37.66 -11.27 -13.66
C LYS A 227 -36.17 -11.39 -13.82
N VAL A 228 -35.41 -11.11 -12.76
CA VAL A 228 -33.96 -11.22 -12.69
C VAL A 228 -33.60 -12.03 -11.47
N LYS A 229 -32.65 -12.95 -11.62
CA LYS A 229 -32.00 -13.68 -10.51
C LYS A 229 -30.50 -13.65 -10.69
N TYR A 230 -29.79 -13.63 -9.58
CA TYR A 230 -28.32 -13.65 -9.56
C TYR A 230 -27.85 -14.97 -8.99
N ALA A 231 -26.97 -15.67 -9.73
CA ALA A 231 -26.41 -16.96 -9.34
C ALA A 231 -24.94 -16.83 -8.96
N PHE A 232 -24.55 -17.51 -7.89
CA PHE A 232 -23.22 -17.49 -7.32
C PHE A 232 -22.42 -18.78 -7.67
N SER A 233 -23.10 -19.75 -8.29
CA SER A 233 -22.47 -20.97 -8.80
C SER A 233 -23.09 -21.39 -10.14
N ASP A 234 -22.45 -22.37 -10.81
CA ASP A 234 -22.98 -22.94 -12.03
C ASP A 234 -24.28 -23.74 -11.77
N GLU A 235 -24.37 -24.39 -10.61
CA GLU A 235 -25.55 -25.16 -10.16
C GLU A 235 -26.74 -24.23 -9.99
N GLU A 236 -26.60 -23.12 -9.25
CA GLU A 236 -27.68 -22.12 -9.06
C GLU A 236 -28.13 -21.51 -10.40
N ARG A 237 -27.19 -21.25 -11.30
CA ARG A 237 -27.51 -20.79 -12.66
C ARG A 237 -28.43 -21.78 -13.38
N ASP A 238 -28.09 -23.05 -13.34
CA ASP A 238 -28.84 -24.11 -14.05
C ASP A 238 -30.23 -24.31 -13.42
N GLU A 239 -30.32 -24.23 -12.08
CA GLU A 239 -31.60 -24.23 -11.37
C GLU A 239 -32.49 -23.06 -11.79
N PHE A 240 -31.95 -21.84 -11.89
CA PHE A 240 -32.72 -20.67 -12.31
C PHE A 240 -33.13 -20.73 -13.79
N ILE A 241 -32.28 -21.32 -14.66
CA ILE A 241 -32.65 -21.59 -16.04
C ILE A 241 -33.85 -22.56 -16.12
N ALA A 242 -33.82 -23.61 -15.33
CA ALA A 242 -34.91 -24.59 -15.27
C ALA A 242 -36.19 -23.96 -14.72
N GLU A 243 -36.12 -23.17 -13.64
CA GLU A 243 -37.25 -22.44 -13.07
C GLU A 243 -37.91 -21.47 -14.07
N PHE A 244 -37.10 -20.82 -14.90
CA PHE A 244 -37.57 -19.93 -15.96
C PHE A 244 -38.08 -20.68 -17.20
N GLY A 245 -38.04 -22.03 -17.21
CA GLY A 245 -38.52 -22.86 -18.32
C GLY A 245 -37.62 -22.88 -19.52
N GLY A 246 -36.31 -22.74 -19.34
CA GLY A 246 -35.28 -23.00 -20.37
C GLY A 246 -35.02 -21.87 -21.37
N ASN A 247 -35.95 -20.92 -21.54
CA ASN A 247 -35.79 -19.77 -22.45
C ASN A 247 -35.61 -18.49 -21.66
N CYS A 248 -34.36 -18.18 -21.31
CA CYS A 248 -33.94 -17.02 -20.53
C CYS A 248 -32.58 -16.49 -21.02
N ASP A 249 -32.32 -15.23 -20.76
CA ASP A 249 -31.01 -14.62 -21.01
C ASP A 249 -30.08 -14.88 -19.82
N VAL A 250 -28.87 -15.34 -20.14
CA VAL A 250 -27.82 -15.59 -19.14
C VAL A 250 -26.61 -14.71 -19.46
N GLN A 251 -26.29 -13.83 -18.55
CA GLN A 251 -25.07 -13.00 -18.60
C GLN A 251 -24.09 -13.49 -17.55
N ARG A 252 -22.86 -13.77 -17.97
CA ARG A 252 -21.74 -14.06 -17.04
C ARG A 252 -21.00 -12.76 -16.75
N TYR A 253 -20.79 -12.47 -15.46
CA TYR A 253 -19.94 -11.36 -15.03
C TYR A 253 -18.48 -11.79 -15.01
N LYS A 254 -17.59 -10.96 -15.56
CA LYS A 254 -16.14 -11.14 -15.49
C LYS A 254 -15.54 -10.32 -14.34
N GLY A 255 -16.22 -9.25 -13.93
CA GLY A 255 -15.81 -8.42 -12.81
C GLY A 255 -16.88 -7.43 -12.41
N LEU A 256 -16.71 -6.82 -11.24
CA LEU A 256 -17.61 -5.83 -10.65
C LEU A 256 -17.81 -4.59 -11.53
N GLY A 257 -16.83 -4.26 -12.36
CA GLY A 257 -16.91 -3.13 -13.30
C GLY A 257 -17.93 -3.30 -14.43
N GLU A 258 -18.46 -4.53 -14.63
CA GLU A 258 -19.54 -4.81 -15.58
C GLU A 258 -20.94 -4.64 -14.98
N MET A 259 -21.03 -4.45 -13.67
CA MET A 259 -22.28 -4.23 -12.95
C MET A 259 -22.63 -2.74 -12.92
N ASP A 260 -23.88 -2.44 -13.26
CA ASP A 260 -24.40 -1.09 -13.07
C ASP A 260 -24.67 -0.78 -11.57
N PRO A 261 -24.88 0.48 -11.18
CA PRO A 261 -25.10 0.86 -9.78
C PRO A 261 -26.26 0.13 -9.12
N GLN A 262 -27.36 -0.14 -9.84
CA GLN A 262 -28.52 -0.84 -9.29
C GLN A 262 -28.21 -2.32 -9.05
N GLN A 263 -27.47 -2.96 -9.96
CA GLN A 263 -27.05 -4.35 -9.81
C GLN A 263 -26.11 -4.53 -8.62
N LEU A 264 -25.16 -3.57 -8.42
CA LEU A 264 -24.29 -3.58 -7.24
C LEU A 264 -25.07 -3.39 -5.96
N TRP A 265 -26.09 -2.51 -5.96
CA TRP A 265 -26.98 -2.35 -4.83
C TRP A 265 -27.70 -3.65 -4.49
N ASP A 266 -28.39 -4.23 -5.47
CA ASP A 266 -29.22 -5.42 -5.29
C ASP A 266 -28.45 -6.66 -4.81
N CYS A 267 -27.17 -6.77 -5.23
CA CYS A 267 -26.37 -7.98 -4.98
C CYS A 267 -25.38 -7.85 -3.83
N LEU A 268 -24.82 -6.66 -3.57
CA LEU A 268 -23.65 -6.50 -2.72
C LEU A 268 -23.76 -5.37 -1.68
N LEU A 269 -24.46 -4.28 -2.01
CA LEU A 269 -24.56 -3.12 -1.13
C LEU A 269 -25.80 -3.12 -0.27
N TYR A 270 -26.87 -3.79 -0.70
CA TYR A 270 -28.05 -3.98 0.12
C TYR A 270 -27.75 -4.98 1.21
N THR A 271 -27.46 -4.48 2.39
CA THR A 271 -27.35 -5.28 3.60
C THR A 271 -28.72 -5.30 4.26
N SER A 272 -29.57 -6.29 3.92
CA SER A 272 -30.65 -6.66 4.83
C SER A 272 -30.00 -7.23 6.08
N ASP A 273 -30.42 -6.79 7.25
CA ASP A 273 -30.06 -7.38 8.54
C ASP A 273 -30.32 -8.90 8.48
N ALA A 274 -29.24 -9.65 8.25
CA ALA A 274 -29.23 -11.11 8.32
C ALA A 274 -28.48 -11.53 9.58
#